data_86899b86e23b6fd379c2c1fcbaa4974a
#
_entry.id   86899b86e23b6fd379c2c1fcbaa4974a
#
_cell.length_a   1.000
_cell.length_b   1.000
_cell.length_c   1.000
_cell.angle_alpha   90.00
_cell.angle_beta   90.00
_cell.angle_gamma   90.00
#
_symmetry.space_group_name_H-M   'P 1'
#
loop_
_entity.id
_entity.type
_entity.pdbx_description
1 polymer ?
#
loop_
_entity_poly.entity_id
_entity_poly.type
_entity_poly.pdbx_seq_one_letter_code
_entity_poly.pdbx_strand_id
1 'polypeptide(L)'
;MRKEKFAFYSFLILVTIVFELYMFLNRNAWSGLILVLVTAFIIRLYWKKTRKGGRAVIAMFILFALISFISLPKEKLVPATYEGANRTGKIKVKEGRLTGVYNKDGSVEVYAGIPYAKAPVGDLRWKEPKNPEKYKGVLRADHFQPMAMQKRTNRVVSSATDIFFYRNVTRTIKNRYVPKMSEDCLYLNICKPRGPQKKLPVVFYIHGGSLTTGQAWWEDYNGESYAKNDVIFVNFSYRLGALGFYADENLASESPNGTTGMYGFLDQLKALDWVRANIEKFGGDPDNITIAGESAGSSSVNAMCTSPLAKGKFKYAISESSSITAKKPPHSYMDIKTAIKQGKSLRDELGAKKPKDLRKLSAEDIANTNTKYGTLNAMTNDGYALTKSPYESYMAGENNEKALLTGYNKEDGDFFLLLESKTDKDNYADKIKKSYPKGYEEILKLYPAKTDEEAVKNFKIIYNAGTFGYGHDVWSRLASEREPVYRYYFTKENKSIGSNHTGELPYAYGNIGKAPYLYDGSDKKLCETMTSYWINFAKTGNPNGKGLPEWEPYNSGKVLELGSKIKMISDPNDKLYRIFDQE
;
A
#
# COMPACT_ATOMS: atom_id res chain seq x y z
N MET A 1 -35.36 16.09 -43.85
CA MET A 1 -34.60 17.24 -43.29
C MET A 1 -34.68 17.37 -41.75
N ARG A 2 -35.87 17.49 -41.10
CA ARG A 2 -35.94 17.65 -39.62
C ARG A 2 -35.48 16.38 -38.87
N LYS A 3 -35.87 15.19 -39.33
CA LYS A 3 -35.44 13.89 -38.76
C LYS A 3 -33.95 13.63 -38.94
N GLU A 4 -33.37 13.92 -40.10
CA GLU A 4 -31.92 13.74 -40.35
C GLU A 4 -31.07 14.68 -39.51
N LYS A 5 -31.51 15.94 -39.32
CA LYS A 5 -30.84 16.88 -38.41
C LYS A 5 -30.85 16.34 -36.98
N PHE A 6 -31.98 15.86 -36.51
CA PHE A 6 -32.09 15.30 -35.18
C PHE A 6 -31.18 14.08 -35.01
N ALA A 7 -31.24 13.13 -35.96
CA ALA A 7 -30.39 11.93 -35.92
C ALA A 7 -28.91 12.26 -35.90
N PHE A 8 -28.42 13.17 -36.77
CA PHE A 8 -27.01 13.55 -36.82
C PHE A 8 -26.56 14.25 -35.53
N TYR A 9 -27.34 15.18 -34.99
CA TYR A 9 -26.96 15.88 -33.76
C TYR A 9 -27.02 14.97 -32.55
N SER A 10 -28.00 14.10 -32.45
CA SER A 10 -28.05 13.10 -31.35
C SER A 10 -26.87 12.15 -31.42
N PHE A 11 -26.49 11.69 -32.62
CA PHE A 11 -25.29 10.85 -32.80
C PHE A 11 -24.02 11.60 -32.47
N LEU A 12 -23.83 12.84 -32.93
CA LEU A 12 -22.66 13.66 -32.61
C LEU A 12 -22.52 13.88 -31.10
N ILE A 13 -23.60 14.21 -30.40
CA ILE A 13 -23.65 14.40 -28.96
C ILE A 13 -23.25 13.10 -28.24
N LEU A 14 -23.89 11.99 -28.62
CA LEU A 14 -23.61 10.68 -28.00
C LEU A 14 -22.14 10.28 -28.13
N VAL A 15 -21.59 10.36 -29.35
CA VAL A 15 -20.18 10.02 -29.61
C VAL A 15 -19.23 10.95 -28.84
N THR A 16 -19.54 12.26 -28.79
CA THR A 16 -18.75 13.22 -28.02
C THR A 16 -18.74 12.85 -26.53
N ILE A 17 -19.89 12.54 -25.94
CA ILE A 17 -19.99 12.12 -24.52
C ILE A 17 -19.19 10.85 -24.27
N VAL A 18 -19.26 9.86 -25.15
CA VAL A 18 -18.52 8.60 -25.00
C VAL A 18 -17.02 8.84 -25.04
N PHE A 19 -16.52 9.66 -25.99
CA PHE A 19 -15.10 10.01 -26.06
C PHE A 19 -14.63 10.84 -24.85
N GLU A 20 -15.41 11.81 -24.42
CA GLU A 20 -15.14 12.61 -23.23
C GLU A 20 -15.03 11.73 -21.97
N LEU A 21 -16.00 10.82 -21.78
CA LEU A 21 -15.98 9.89 -20.66
C LEU A 21 -14.76 8.96 -20.71
N TYR A 22 -14.46 8.39 -21.89
CA TYR A 22 -13.27 7.57 -22.07
C TYR A 22 -11.99 8.35 -21.74
N MET A 23 -11.81 9.54 -22.32
CA MET A 23 -10.63 10.37 -22.10
C MET A 23 -10.52 10.86 -20.65
N PHE A 24 -11.65 11.13 -20.00
CA PHE A 24 -11.68 11.46 -18.58
C PHE A 24 -11.19 10.29 -17.73
N LEU A 25 -11.73 9.09 -17.94
CA LEU A 25 -11.32 7.87 -17.22
C LEU A 25 -9.89 7.45 -17.56
N ASN A 26 -9.44 7.64 -18.80
CA ASN A 26 -8.07 7.38 -19.23
C ASN A 26 -7.07 8.44 -18.74
N ARG A 27 -7.54 9.47 -18.01
CA ARG A 27 -6.73 10.58 -17.45
C ARG A 27 -6.00 11.39 -18.51
N ASN A 28 -6.55 11.54 -19.71
CA ASN A 28 -6.03 12.39 -20.76
C ASN A 28 -5.90 13.86 -20.27
N ALA A 29 -4.97 14.63 -20.83
CA ALA A 29 -4.80 16.04 -20.50
C ALA A 29 -6.09 16.84 -20.70
N TRP A 30 -6.39 17.81 -19.84
CA TRP A 30 -7.58 18.67 -19.93
C TRP A 30 -7.70 19.38 -21.29
N SER A 31 -6.57 19.78 -21.88
CA SER A 31 -6.54 20.35 -23.22
C SER A 31 -7.15 19.42 -24.28
N GLY A 32 -6.96 18.10 -24.14
CA GLY A 32 -7.55 17.11 -25.05
C GLY A 32 -9.07 17.07 -24.95
N LEU A 33 -9.63 17.09 -23.73
CA LEU A 33 -11.07 17.13 -23.51
C LEU A 33 -11.67 18.41 -24.14
N ILE A 34 -11.05 19.57 -23.90
CA ILE A 34 -11.48 20.84 -24.50
C ILE A 34 -11.45 20.76 -26.05
N LEU A 35 -10.37 20.18 -26.61
CA LEU A 35 -10.22 20.03 -28.06
C LEU A 35 -11.29 19.12 -28.69
N VAL A 36 -11.73 18.08 -28.01
CA VAL A 36 -12.86 17.22 -28.46
C VAL A 36 -14.14 18.03 -28.57
N LEU A 37 -14.45 18.84 -27.55
CA LEU A 37 -15.66 19.71 -27.58
C LEU A 37 -15.59 20.75 -28.71
N VAL A 38 -14.44 21.40 -28.90
CA VAL A 38 -14.22 22.36 -30.00
C VAL A 38 -14.38 21.65 -31.35
N THR A 39 -13.79 20.47 -31.49
CA THR A 39 -13.88 19.68 -32.73
C THR A 39 -15.32 19.25 -33.02
N ALA A 40 -16.07 18.81 -32.01
CA ALA A 40 -17.48 18.47 -32.15
C ALA A 40 -18.29 19.69 -32.65
N PHE A 41 -18.01 20.89 -32.15
CA PHE A 41 -18.62 22.12 -32.62
C PHE A 41 -18.27 22.43 -34.09
N ILE A 42 -17.00 22.29 -34.48
CA ILE A 42 -16.56 22.49 -35.87
C ILE A 42 -17.21 21.46 -36.81
N ILE A 43 -17.29 20.20 -36.43
CA ILE A 43 -17.98 19.15 -37.20
C ILE A 43 -19.48 19.46 -37.39
N ARG A 44 -20.13 19.98 -36.33
CA ARG A 44 -21.53 20.46 -36.42
C ARG A 44 -21.67 21.57 -37.47
N LEU A 45 -20.78 22.58 -37.47
CA LEU A 45 -20.79 23.68 -38.44
C LEU A 45 -20.51 23.18 -39.86
N TYR A 46 -19.53 22.31 -40.06
CA TYR A 46 -19.19 21.68 -41.33
C TYR A 46 -20.41 20.93 -41.88
N TRP A 47 -21.03 20.07 -41.08
CA TRP A 47 -22.23 19.34 -41.49
C TRP A 47 -23.43 20.28 -41.81
N LYS A 48 -23.63 21.32 -41.02
CA LYS A 48 -24.68 22.33 -41.26
C LYS A 48 -24.50 22.99 -42.64
N LYS A 49 -23.27 23.28 -43.04
CA LYS A 49 -22.91 23.91 -44.32
C LYS A 49 -22.99 22.95 -45.49
N THR A 50 -22.42 21.76 -45.37
CA THR A 50 -22.20 20.85 -46.52
C THR A 50 -23.20 19.74 -46.66
N ARG A 51 -23.89 19.36 -45.59
CA ARG A 51 -24.80 18.21 -45.49
C ARG A 51 -24.15 16.85 -45.82
N LYS A 52 -22.81 16.79 -45.88
CA LYS A 52 -22.04 15.55 -46.16
C LYS A 52 -21.85 14.73 -44.86
N GLY A 53 -22.92 14.02 -44.42
CA GLY A 53 -22.96 13.30 -43.15
C GLY A 53 -21.84 12.25 -42.99
N GLY A 54 -21.66 11.39 -44.00
CA GLY A 54 -20.60 10.35 -43.92
C GLY A 54 -19.19 10.92 -43.76
N ARG A 55 -18.84 11.99 -44.50
CA ARG A 55 -17.54 12.66 -44.35
C ARG A 55 -17.40 13.34 -43.00
N ALA A 56 -18.46 13.94 -42.47
CA ALA A 56 -18.43 14.55 -41.13
C ALA A 56 -18.19 13.50 -40.03
N VAL A 57 -18.84 12.33 -40.14
CA VAL A 57 -18.66 11.21 -39.20
C VAL A 57 -17.25 10.65 -39.25
N ILE A 58 -16.72 10.39 -40.45
CA ILE A 58 -15.33 9.90 -40.62
C ILE A 58 -14.34 10.91 -40.04
N ALA A 59 -14.45 12.19 -40.38
CA ALA A 59 -13.58 13.25 -39.87
C ALA A 59 -13.67 13.34 -38.33
N MET A 60 -14.85 13.21 -37.75
CA MET A 60 -15.06 13.20 -36.31
C MET A 60 -14.27 12.07 -35.63
N PHE A 61 -14.41 10.82 -36.09
CA PHE A 61 -13.69 9.70 -35.49
C PHE A 61 -12.19 9.83 -35.62
N ILE A 62 -11.69 10.24 -36.79
CA ILE A 62 -10.24 10.46 -37.03
C ILE A 62 -9.71 11.54 -36.07
N LEU A 63 -10.38 12.69 -35.99
CA LEU A 63 -9.94 13.80 -35.16
C LEU A 63 -10.04 13.48 -33.67
N PHE A 64 -11.12 12.84 -33.22
CA PHE A 64 -11.28 12.44 -31.84
C PHE A 64 -10.24 11.40 -31.43
N ALA A 65 -9.94 10.41 -32.28
CA ALA A 65 -8.88 9.43 -32.05
C ALA A 65 -7.50 10.10 -31.97
N LEU A 66 -7.21 11.02 -32.90
CA LEU A 66 -5.95 11.78 -32.91
C LEU A 66 -5.82 12.64 -31.64
N ILE A 67 -6.86 13.39 -31.26
CA ILE A 67 -6.86 14.20 -30.04
C ILE A 67 -6.67 13.30 -28.81
N SER A 68 -7.38 12.17 -28.76
CA SER A 68 -7.21 11.21 -27.66
C SER A 68 -5.77 10.71 -27.57
N PHE A 69 -5.13 10.40 -28.69
CA PHE A 69 -3.74 9.94 -28.73
C PHE A 69 -2.74 11.01 -28.29
N ILE A 70 -2.80 12.22 -28.85
CA ILE A 70 -1.85 13.31 -28.53
C ILE A 70 -2.01 13.84 -27.10
N SER A 71 -3.19 13.68 -26.49
CA SER A 71 -3.48 14.10 -25.12
C SER A 71 -3.31 13.00 -24.06
N LEU A 72 -2.76 11.83 -24.45
CA LEU A 72 -2.46 10.74 -23.50
C LEU A 72 -1.62 11.26 -22.32
N PRO A 73 -1.88 10.78 -21.09
CA PRO A 73 -1.10 11.19 -19.95
C PRO A 73 0.36 10.74 -20.12
N LYS A 74 1.27 11.68 -19.88
CA LYS A 74 2.73 11.44 -20.00
C LYS A 74 3.30 10.91 -18.70
N GLU A 75 4.34 10.09 -18.82
CA GLU A 75 5.14 9.69 -17.68
C GLU A 75 5.91 10.89 -17.12
N LYS A 76 5.88 11.04 -15.78
CA LYS A 76 6.66 12.05 -15.09
C LYS A 76 7.01 11.63 -13.67
N LEU A 77 8.03 12.28 -13.11
CA LEU A 77 8.26 12.29 -11.67
C LEU A 77 7.23 13.21 -11.01
N VAL A 78 6.81 12.86 -9.82
CA VAL A 78 5.80 13.62 -9.06
C VAL A 78 6.53 14.60 -8.14
N PRO A 79 6.17 15.91 -8.13
CA PRO A 79 6.78 16.85 -7.20
C PRO A 79 6.50 16.46 -5.74
N ALA A 80 7.46 16.68 -4.87
CA ALA A 80 7.36 16.34 -3.44
C ALA A 80 6.20 17.06 -2.76
N THR A 81 5.87 18.28 -3.21
CA THR A 81 4.76 19.11 -2.73
C THR A 81 3.97 19.70 -3.91
N TYR A 82 4.49 20.69 -4.58
CA TYR A 82 3.92 21.32 -5.78
C TYR A 82 5.03 21.83 -6.69
N GLU A 83 4.73 22.04 -7.97
CA GLU A 83 5.70 22.55 -8.93
C GLU A 83 6.18 23.97 -8.54
N GLY A 84 7.51 24.17 -8.55
CA GLY A 84 8.11 25.46 -8.19
C GLY A 84 8.15 25.76 -6.70
N ALA A 85 7.94 24.77 -5.82
CA ALA A 85 8.02 24.97 -4.38
C ALA A 85 9.39 25.52 -3.92
N ASN A 86 9.36 26.41 -2.93
CA ASN A 86 10.55 26.99 -2.35
C ASN A 86 11.44 25.94 -1.70
N ARG A 87 12.75 26.04 -1.91
CA ARG A 87 13.73 25.07 -1.38
C ARG A 87 14.08 25.33 0.07
N THR A 88 14.37 24.26 0.77
CA THR A 88 14.93 24.28 2.12
C THR A 88 16.41 24.63 2.10
N GLY A 89 16.98 24.87 3.29
CA GLY A 89 18.42 24.90 3.49
C GLY A 89 19.10 23.57 3.12
N LYS A 90 20.43 23.61 2.96
CA LYS A 90 21.23 22.40 2.66
C LYS A 90 21.42 21.57 3.93
N ILE A 91 21.14 20.27 3.85
CA ILE A 91 21.47 19.28 4.89
C ILE A 91 22.66 18.44 4.40
N LYS A 92 23.60 18.11 5.30
CA LYS A 92 24.75 17.25 5.03
C LYS A 92 24.50 15.86 5.65
N VAL A 93 24.40 14.84 4.81
CA VAL A 93 24.29 13.41 5.16
C VAL A 93 25.61 12.69 4.81
N LYS A 94 25.70 11.39 5.10
CA LYS A 94 26.92 10.59 4.80
C LYS A 94 27.27 10.60 3.30
N GLU A 95 26.28 10.60 2.44
CA GLU A 95 26.44 10.52 0.97
C GLU A 95 26.74 11.86 0.32
N GLY A 96 26.51 12.98 1.02
CA GLY A 96 26.76 14.31 0.46
C GLY A 96 25.86 15.40 1.04
N ARG A 97 25.50 16.40 0.22
CA ARG A 97 24.57 17.47 0.59
C ARG A 97 23.30 17.35 -0.22
N LEU A 98 22.17 17.69 0.40
CA LEU A 98 20.87 17.71 -0.26
C LEU A 98 20.02 18.91 0.17
N THR A 99 19.02 19.25 -0.64
CA THR A 99 17.96 20.21 -0.34
C THR A 99 16.61 19.59 -0.63
N GLY A 100 15.63 19.87 0.22
CA GLY A 100 14.22 19.56 0.00
C GLY A 100 13.43 20.79 -0.45
N VAL A 101 12.11 20.72 -0.25
CA VAL A 101 11.16 21.81 -0.51
C VAL A 101 10.20 22.00 0.66
N TYR A 102 9.61 23.19 0.76
CA TYR A 102 8.55 23.43 1.72
C TYR A 102 7.18 22.99 1.17
N ASN A 103 6.28 22.59 2.07
CA ASN A 103 4.87 22.41 1.72
C ASN A 103 4.21 23.78 1.46
N LYS A 104 2.92 23.76 1.07
CA LYS A 104 2.21 24.96 0.62
C LYS A 104 2.11 26.07 1.67
N ASP A 105 1.93 25.73 2.95
CA ASP A 105 1.86 26.68 4.05
C ASP A 105 3.22 27.00 4.68
N GLY A 106 4.29 26.38 4.20
CA GLY A 106 5.65 26.58 4.66
C GLY A 106 5.95 25.98 6.05
N SER A 107 5.05 25.21 6.64
CA SER A 107 5.21 24.64 8.00
C SER A 107 6.00 23.33 8.02
N VAL A 108 6.13 22.65 6.88
CA VAL A 108 6.76 21.34 6.75
C VAL A 108 7.82 21.38 5.67
N GLU A 109 8.94 20.71 5.93
CA GLU A 109 10.01 20.43 4.97
C GLU A 109 9.86 19.01 4.46
N VAL A 110 9.86 18.86 3.12
CA VAL A 110 9.76 17.58 2.44
C VAL A 110 11.01 17.34 1.61
N TYR A 111 11.65 16.22 1.83
CA TYR A 111 12.80 15.73 1.08
C TYR A 111 12.41 14.45 0.39
N ALA A 112 12.18 14.48 -0.93
CA ALA A 112 11.71 13.33 -1.70
C ALA A 112 12.75 12.83 -2.70
N GLY A 113 12.91 11.51 -2.77
CA GLY A 113 13.80 10.87 -3.71
C GLY A 113 15.26 10.81 -3.25
N ILE A 114 15.49 10.53 -1.99
CA ILE A 114 16.84 10.31 -1.44
C ILE A 114 17.23 8.84 -1.68
N PRO A 115 18.30 8.54 -2.44
CA PRO A 115 18.73 7.16 -2.64
C PRO A 115 19.28 6.57 -1.33
N TYR A 116 18.72 5.47 -0.87
CA TYR A 116 19.19 4.74 0.32
C TYR A 116 20.03 3.50 -0.03
N ALA A 117 19.99 3.08 -1.28
CA ALA A 117 20.79 1.99 -1.82
C ALA A 117 21.16 2.26 -3.28
N LYS A 118 22.15 1.52 -3.79
CA LYS A 118 22.51 1.50 -5.20
C LYS A 118 21.39 0.85 -6.00
N ALA A 119 21.10 1.37 -7.21
CA ALA A 119 20.09 0.82 -8.11
C ALA A 119 20.30 -0.68 -8.35
N PRO A 120 19.29 -1.54 -8.12
CA PRO A 120 19.38 -3.00 -8.23
C PRO A 120 19.18 -3.49 -9.68
N VAL A 121 19.92 -2.92 -10.61
CA VAL A 121 19.81 -3.15 -12.06
C VAL A 121 20.88 -4.09 -12.59
N GLY A 122 20.63 -4.78 -13.69
CA GLY A 122 21.58 -5.66 -14.36
C GLY A 122 22.08 -6.78 -13.45
N ASP A 123 23.39 -6.85 -13.22
CA ASP A 123 24.01 -7.86 -12.37
C ASP A 123 23.65 -7.72 -10.87
N LEU A 124 23.06 -6.58 -10.45
CA LEU A 124 22.58 -6.37 -9.09
C LEU A 124 21.11 -6.81 -8.91
N ARG A 125 20.41 -7.17 -9.99
CA ARG A 125 19.07 -7.76 -9.90
C ARG A 125 19.17 -9.08 -9.10
N TRP A 126 18.27 -9.24 -8.12
CA TRP A 126 18.28 -10.38 -7.17
C TRP A 126 19.60 -10.53 -6.40
N LYS A 127 20.17 -9.41 -5.99
CA LYS A 127 21.25 -9.35 -5.00
C LYS A 127 20.83 -8.48 -3.82
N GLU A 128 21.51 -8.67 -2.73
CA GLU A 128 21.37 -7.86 -1.52
C GLU A 128 21.66 -6.38 -1.85
N PRO A 129 20.92 -5.42 -1.25
CA PRO A 129 21.10 -4.01 -1.53
C PRO A 129 22.46 -3.51 -1.09
N LYS A 130 23.15 -2.76 -1.94
CA LYS A 130 24.45 -2.13 -1.66
C LYS A 130 24.27 -0.69 -1.20
N ASN A 131 25.29 -0.14 -0.54
CA ASN A 131 25.30 1.26 -0.13
C ASN A 131 25.09 2.19 -1.34
N PRO A 132 24.36 3.31 -1.16
CA PRO A 132 24.19 4.29 -2.20
C PRO A 132 25.52 4.98 -2.56
N GLU A 133 25.60 5.53 -3.74
CA GLU A 133 26.75 6.30 -4.19
C GLU A 133 26.76 7.70 -3.56
N LYS A 134 27.94 8.31 -3.46
CA LYS A 134 28.05 9.71 -3.02
C LYS A 134 27.44 10.64 -4.06
N TYR A 135 26.77 11.67 -3.59
CA TYR A 135 26.14 12.65 -4.47
C TYR A 135 27.16 13.52 -5.19
N LYS A 136 26.96 13.71 -6.50
CA LYS A 136 27.69 14.70 -7.27
C LYS A 136 27.06 16.09 -7.02
N GLY A 137 27.71 16.92 -6.20
CA GLY A 137 27.20 18.25 -5.84
C GLY A 137 26.11 18.22 -4.76
N VAL A 138 25.03 18.97 -4.95
CA VAL A 138 23.90 19.04 -4.03
C VAL A 138 22.71 18.31 -4.65
N LEU A 139 22.29 17.21 -4.03
CA LEU A 139 21.11 16.47 -4.45
C LEU A 139 19.84 17.31 -4.26
N ARG A 140 19.02 17.38 -5.29
CA ARG A 140 17.72 18.03 -5.27
C ARG A 140 16.65 17.00 -4.92
N ALA A 141 16.28 16.93 -3.64
CA ALA A 141 15.25 16.03 -3.13
C ALA A 141 13.87 16.71 -3.20
N ASP A 142 13.45 17.11 -4.40
CA ASP A 142 12.25 17.89 -4.68
C ASP A 142 11.18 17.12 -5.49
N HIS A 143 11.48 15.87 -5.90
CA HIS A 143 10.54 15.01 -6.61
C HIS A 143 10.61 13.58 -6.06
N PHE A 144 9.46 12.93 -5.97
CA PHE A 144 9.39 11.47 -5.78
C PHE A 144 10.02 10.78 -6.97
N GLN A 145 10.90 9.83 -6.70
CA GLN A 145 11.61 9.06 -7.73
C GLN A 145 10.73 7.91 -8.27
N PRO A 146 11.16 7.20 -9.32
CA PRO A 146 10.33 6.16 -9.93
C PRO A 146 9.80 5.15 -8.91
N MET A 147 8.56 4.72 -9.11
CA MET A 147 8.00 3.57 -8.41
C MET A 147 8.80 2.31 -8.75
N ALA A 148 8.80 1.32 -7.86
CA ALA A 148 9.29 -0.01 -8.18
C ALA A 148 8.53 -0.61 -9.38
N MET A 149 9.25 -1.39 -10.20
CA MET A 149 8.64 -2.12 -11.31
C MET A 149 7.53 -3.04 -10.81
N GLN A 150 6.36 -2.93 -11.41
CA GLN A 150 5.15 -3.65 -11.06
C GLN A 150 4.19 -3.67 -12.24
N LYS A 151 3.20 -4.57 -12.23
CA LYS A 151 2.16 -4.59 -13.26
C LYS A 151 1.34 -3.30 -13.22
N ARG A 152 1.23 -2.61 -14.35
CA ARG A 152 0.37 -1.42 -14.44
C ARG A 152 -1.10 -1.81 -14.53
N THR A 153 -1.91 -1.29 -13.64
CA THR A 153 -3.36 -1.34 -13.80
C THR A 153 -3.78 -0.45 -14.97
N ASN A 154 -4.71 -0.93 -15.79
CA ASN A 154 -5.31 -0.11 -16.84
C ASN A 154 -5.90 1.18 -16.25
N ARG A 155 -5.62 2.34 -16.87
CA ARG A 155 -6.01 3.65 -16.34
C ARG A 155 -7.52 3.83 -16.22
N VAL A 156 -8.28 3.30 -17.17
CA VAL A 156 -9.76 3.36 -17.14
C VAL A 156 -10.27 2.55 -15.94
N VAL A 157 -9.74 1.34 -15.74
CA VAL A 157 -10.06 0.49 -14.58
C VAL A 157 -9.67 1.19 -13.27
N SER A 158 -8.46 1.74 -13.19
CA SER A 158 -8.01 2.49 -12.01
C SER A 158 -8.91 3.68 -11.69
N SER A 159 -9.31 4.47 -12.71
CA SER A 159 -10.22 5.60 -12.52
C SER A 159 -11.63 5.16 -12.15
N ALA A 160 -12.12 4.06 -12.73
CA ALA A 160 -13.39 3.48 -12.34
C ALA A 160 -13.37 3.00 -10.87
N THR A 161 -12.28 2.37 -10.44
CA THR A 161 -12.07 2.00 -9.03
C THR A 161 -12.08 3.22 -8.11
N ASP A 162 -11.33 4.28 -8.47
CA ASP A 162 -11.35 5.53 -7.70
C ASP A 162 -12.76 6.13 -7.57
N ILE A 163 -13.54 6.14 -8.65
CA ILE A 163 -14.87 6.79 -8.69
C ILE A 163 -15.95 5.92 -8.05
N PHE A 164 -16.02 4.64 -8.40
CA PHE A 164 -17.14 3.78 -8.01
C PHE A 164 -16.90 3.02 -6.72
N PHE A 165 -15.66 2.60 -6.43
CA PHE A 165 -15.32 1.90 -5.21
C PHE A 165 -14.91 2.88 -4.10
N TYR A 166 -13.84 3.68 -4.32
CA TYR A 166 -13.41 4.68 -3.35
C TYR A 166 -14.30 5.93 -3.29
N ARG A 167 -15.21 6.10 -4.27
CA ARG A 167 -16.03 7.32 -4.45
C ARG A 167 -15.22 8.61 -4.50
N ASN A 168 -13.94 8.51 -4.81
CA ASN A 168 -12.97 9.60 -4.80
C ASN A 168 -12.63 10.08 -6.22
N VAL A 169 -13.56 10.83 -6.83
CA VAL A 169 -13.35 11.43 -8.16
C VAL A 169 -12.16 12.39 -8.19
N THR A 170 -11.79 12.97 -7.05
CA THR A 170 -10.67 13.92 -6.92
C THR A 170 -9.34 13.28 -7.35
N ARG A 171 -9.14 11.99 -7.07
CA ARG A 171 -7.94 11.25 -7.53
C ARG A 171 -7.84 11.23 -9.06
N THR A 172 -8.93 10.95 -9.77
CA THR A 172 -8.96 10.96 -11.24
C THR A 172 -8.77 12.36 -11.81
N ILE A 173 -9.31 13.40 -11.15
CA ILE A 173 -9.17 14.79 -11.56
C ILE A 173 -7.72 15.28 -11.42
N LYS A 174 -7.06 14.98 -10.30
CA LYS A 174 -5.71 15.48 -9.97
C LYS A 174 -4.61 14.67 -10.68
N ASN A 175 -4.74 13.35 -10.75
CA ASN A 175 -3.67 12.46 -11.20
C ASN A 175 -3.74 12.18 -12.71
N ARG A 176 -3.66 13.25 -13.51
CA ARG A 176 -3.68 13.16 -15.00
C ARG A 176 -2.27 12.97 -15.58
N TYR A 177 -1.53 12.06 -15.00
CA TYR A 177 -0.18 11.66 -15.40
C TYR A 177 0.03 10.16 -15.16
N VAL A 178 1.10 9.62 -15.68
CA VAL A 178 1.56 8.26 -15.39
C VAL A 178 2.78 8.38 -14.50
N PRO A 179 2.76 7.82 -13.26
CA PRO A 179 3.97 7.76 -12.45
C PRO A 179 5.05 6.96 -13.17
N LYS A 180 6.28 7.47 -13.18
CA LYS A 180 7.42 6.75 -13.76
C LYS A 180 7.70 5.49 -12.92
N MET A 181 8.03 4.38 -13.59
CA MET A 181 8.49 3.14 -12.97
C MET A 181 9.90 2.78 -13.42
N SER A 182 10.67 2.15 -12.55
CA SER A 182 12.03 1.69 -12.84
C SER A 182 12.46 0.61 -11.86
N GLU A 183 13.44 -0.22 -12.23
CA GLU A 183 14.20 -1.00 -11.25
C GLU A 183 15.09 -0.10 -10.38
N ASP A 184 15.51 1.06 -10.89
CA ASP A 184 16.13 2.12 -10.08
C ASP A 184 15.04 2.82 -9.26
N CYS A 185 14.64 2.20 -8.14
CA CYS A 185 13.51 2.59 -7.31
C CYS A 185 13.85 2.68 -5.80
N LEU A 186 15.09 2.45 -5.40
CA LEU A 186 15.46 2.38 -3.99
C LEU A 186 15.69 3.77 -3.38
N TYR A 187 14.59 4.50 -3.22
CA TYR A 187 14.56 5.87 -2.73
C TYR A 187 13.63 6.01 -1.54
N LEU A 188 14.00 6.87 -0.58
CA LEU A 188 13.17 7.25 0.56
C LEU A 188 12.80 8.74 0.51
N ASN A 189 11.78 9.08 1.29
CA ASN A 189 11.28 10.44 1.43
C ASN A 189 11.14 10.76 2.92
N ILE A 190 11.41 12.02 3.30
CA ILE A 190 11.36 12.49 4.68
C ILE A 190 10.46 13.72 4.74
N CYS A 191 9.50 13.70 5.66
CA CYS A 191 8.62 14.81 5.98
C CYS A 191 8.89 15.22 7.44
N LYS A 192 9.26 16.47 7.69
CA LYS A 192 9.64 16.98 9.03
C LYS A 192 9.10 18.36 9.30
N PRO A 193 8.95 18.77 10.58
CA PRO A 193 8.63 20.16 10.92
C PRO A 193 9.68 21.13 10.36
N ARG A 194 9.25 22.32 10.02
CA ARG A 194 10.17 23.39 9.60
C ARG A 194 11.14 23.79 10.72
N GLY A 195 12.36 24.08 10.31
CA GLY A 195 13.41 24.63 11.18
C GLY A 195 14.24 23.57 11.90
N PRO A 196 15.15 24.02 12.78
CA PRO A 196 16.03 23.14 13.52
C PRO A 196 15.25 22.42 14.62
N GLN A 197 15.27 21.11 14.60
CA GLN A 197 14.68 20.23 15.60
C GLN A 197 15.75 19.29 16.16
N LYS A 198 15.51 18.74 17.33
CA LYS A 198 16.41 17.74 17.94
C LYS A 198 15.60 16.65 18.60
N LYS A 199 16.02 15.40 18.34
CA LYS A 199 15.47 14.18 18.96
C LYS A 199 13.95 14.00 18.78
N LEU A 200 13.44 14.36 17.59
CA LEU A 200 12.06 14.07 17.25
C LEU A 200 11.87 12.56 17.04
N PRO A 201 10.75 11.98 17.49
CA PRO A 201 10.40 10.60 17.16
C PRO A 201 10.22 10.47 15.64
N VAL A 202 10.50 9.26 15.14
CA VAL A 202 10.48 8.94 13.71
C VAL A 202 9.49 7.83 13.46
N VAL A 203 8.57 8.02 12.52
CA VAL A 203 7.75 6.95 11.95
C VAL A 203 8.38 6.52 10.62
N PHE A 204 8.73 5.25 10.53
CA PHE A 204 9.27 4.60 9.34
C PHE A 204 8.17 3.72 8.73
N TYR A 205 7.49 4.25 7.70
CA TYR A 205 6.30 3.65 7.11
C TYR A 205 6.61 2.78 5.90
N ILE A 206 6.13 1.53 5.93
CA ILE A 206 6.26 0.52 4.88
C ILE A 206 4.92 0.38 4.18
N HIS A 207 4.85 0.72 2.89
CA HIS A 207 3.59 0.61 2.14
C HIS A 207 3.18 -0.84 1.87
N GLY A 208 1.86 -1.06 1.77
CA GLY A 208 1.26 -2.33 1.38
C GLY A 208 1.23 -2.55 -0.14
N GLY A 209 0.26 -3.36 -0.57
CA GLY A 209 0.06 -3.73 -1.98
C GLY A 209 0.48 -5.16 -2.30
N SER A 210 0.24 -6.09 -1.38
CA SER A 210 0.50 -7.55 -1.53
C SER A 210 1.94 -7.89 -1.94
N LEU A 211 2.92 -7.06 -1.57
CA LEU A 211 4.32 -7.15 -1.99
C LEU A 211 4.53 -7.10 -3.52
N THR A 212 3.50 -6.80 -4.31
CA THR A 212 3.53 -6.80 -5.78
C THR A 212 3.29 -5.44 -6.39
N THR A 213 2.61 -4.55 -5.68
CA THR A 213 2.26 -3.20 -6.11
C THR A 213 2.49 -2.19 -5.00
N GLY A 214 2.30 -0.92 -5.28
CA GLY A 214 2.37 0.15 -4.29
C GLY A 214 3.41 1.22 -4.61
N GLN A 215 3.40 2.26 -3.79
CA GLN A 215 4.31 3.40 -3.93
C GLN A 215 4.42 4.16 -2.60
N ALA A 216 5.54 4.84 -2.39
CA ALA A 216 5.83 5.52 -1.13
C ALA A 216 5.04 6.83 -0.90
N TRP A 217 4.44 7.44 -1.93
CA TRP A 217 3.81 8.77 -1.86
C TRP A 217 2.30 8.77 -2.06
N TRP A 218 1.62 7.72 -1.62
CA TRP A 218 0.17 7.68 -1.68
C TRP A 218 -0.46 8.71 -0.73
N GLU A 219 -1.57 9.33 -1.14
CA GLU A 219 -2.16 10.45 -0.38
C GLU A 219 -2.69 10.04 1.01
N ASP A 220 -3.09 8.77 1.19
CA ASP A 220 -3.68 8.29 2.44
C ASP A 220 -2.65 8.16 3.58
N TYR A 221 -1.36 7.99 3.26
CA TYR A 221 -0.26 7.97 4.23
C TYR A 221 0.79 9.08 3.95
N ASN A 222 0.31 10.26 3.59
CA ASN A 222 1.13 11.47 3.52
C ASN A 222 1.54 11.92 4.94
N GLY A 223 2.82 12.21 5.14
CA GLY A 223 3.40 12.49 6.47
C GLY A 223 3.24 13.92 6.99
N GLU A 224 2.54 14.83 6.29
CA GLU A 224 2.43 16.23 6.71
C GLU A 224 1.76 16.40 8.07
N SER A 225 0.73 15.61 8.39
CA SER A 225 0.03 15.65 9.67
C SER A 225 0.98 15.28 10.83
N TYR A 226 1.81 14.27 10.64
CA TYR A 226 2.82 13.86 11.63
C TYR A 226 3.89 14.93 11.82
N ALA A 227 4.40 15.49 10.73
CA ALA A 227 5.37 16.57 10.80
C ALA A 227 4.82 17.81 11.54
N LYS A 228 3.55 18.18 11.34
CA LYS A 228 2.89 19.28 12.07
C LYS A 228 2.70 18.98 13.57
N ASN A 229 2.88 17.74 14.00
CA ASN A 229 2.80 17.29 15.39
C ASN A 229 4.14 16.80 15.95
N ASP A 230 5.25 17.34 15.43
CA ASP A 230 6.62 17.07 15.89
C ASP A 230 7.04 15.59 15.79
N VAL A 231 6.62 14.91 14.73
CA VAL A 231 7.06 13.56 14.38
C VAL A 231 7.62 13.57 12.97
N ILE A 232 8.83 13.08 12.77
CA ILE A 232 9.39 12.89 11.44
C ILE A 232 8.74 11.66 10.80
N PHE A 233 8.24 11.82 9.58
CA PHE A 233 7.65 10.72 8.83
C PHE A 233 8.55 10.35 7.65
N VAL A 234 8.90 9.07 7.56
CA VAL A 234 9.74 8.51 6.49
C VAL A 234 8.95 7.42 5.78
N ASN A 235 8.85 7.51 4.46
CA ASN A 235 8.37 6.43 3.61
C ASN A 235 9.35 6.17 2.47
N PHE A 236 9.26 5.02 1.83
CA PHE A 236 10.24 4.61 0.82
C PHE A 236 9.66 3.55 -0.10
N SER A 237 10.29 3.37 -1.28
CA SER A 237 10.00 2.29 -2.21
C SER A 237 10.99 1.16 -2.04
N TYR A 238 10.57 -0.08 -2.28
CA TYR A 238 11.37 -1.30 -2.23
C TYR A 238 11.01 -2.22 -3.39
N ARG A 239 11.84 -3.18 -3.74
CA ARG A 239 11.58 -4.13 -4.84
C ARG A 239 10.34 -4.97 -4.56
N LEU A 240 9.52 -5.14 -5.59
CA LEU A 240 8.20 -5.78 -5.52
C LEU A 240 8.11 -7.02 -6.41
N GLY A 241 7.13 -7.88 -6.14
CA GLY A 241 6.81 -9.05 -6.95
C GLY A 241 8.02 -9.93 -7.21
N ALA A 242 8.14 -10.46 -8.40
CA ALA A 242 9.25 -11.30 -8.79
C ALA A 242 10.62 -10.62 -8.71
N LEU A 243 10.70 -9.28 -8.83
CA LEU A 243 11.97 -8.56 -8.67
C LEU A 243 12.40 -8.44 -7.20
N GLY A 244 11.46 -8.51 -6.25
CA GLY A 244 11.72 -8.44 -4.82
C GLY A 244 11.70 -9.78 -4.08
N PHE A 245 10.92 -10.75 -4.57
CA PHE A 245 10.60 -11.96 -3.80
C PHE A 245 10.76 -13.27 -4.60
N TYR A 246 11.57 -13.27 -5.65
CA TYR A 246 11.93 -14.47 -6.41
C TYR A 246 12.96 -15.30 -5.66
N ALA A 247 12.58 -16.53 -5.29
CA ALA A 247 13.45 -17.49 -4.63
C ALA A 247 13.99 -18.56 -5.62
N ASP A 248 15.31 -18.82 -5.55
CA ASP A 248 15.98 -19.81 -6.40
C ASP A 248 17.29 -20.29 -5.74
N GLU A 249 17.56 -21.58 -5.79
CA GLU A 249 18.75 -22.18 -5.17
C GLU A 249 20.07 -21.64 -5.76
N ASN A 250 20.08 -21.34 -7.08
CA ASN A 250 21.26 -20.75 -7.70
C ASN A 250 21.51 -19.32 -7.20
N LEU A 251 20.44 -18.54 -6.91
CA LEU A 251 20.57 -17.21 -6.34
C LEU A 251 21.06 -17.26 -4.90
N ALA A 252 20.61 -18.25 -4.11
CA ALA A 252 21.13 -18.49 -2.78
C ALA A 252 22.65 -18.78 -2.83
N SER A 253 23.11 -19.56 -3.81
CA SER A 253 24.53 -19.86 -4.01
C SER A 253 25.35 -18.65 -4.48
N GLU A 254 24.72 -17.65 -5.12
CA GLU A 254 25.36 -16.37 -5.49
C GLU A 254 25.47 -15.37 -4.32
N SER A 255 24.67 -15.56 -3.27
CA SER A 255 24.64 -14.67 -2.10
C SER A 255 25.75 -15.04 -1.09
N PRO A 256 26.50 -14.07 -0.56
CA PRO A 256 27.48 -14.33 0.50
C PRO A 256 26.82 -14.82 1.80
N ASN A 257 25.52 -14.58 1.99
CA ASN A 257 24.74 -14.97 3.16
C ASN A 257 23.78 -16.14 2.87
N GLY A 258 23.81 -16.73 1.67
CA GLY A 258 22.90 -17.81 1.27
C GLY A 258 21.43 -17.39 1.10
N THR A 259 21.12 -16.07 1.10
CA THR A 259 19.74 -15.56 1.02
C THR A 259 19.16 -15.68 -0.38
N THR A 260 17.85 -15.94 -0.47
CA THR A 260 17.07 -15.87 -1.69
C THR A 260 15.61 -15.59 -1.37
N GLY A 261 14.91 -14.90 -2.28
CA GLY A 261 13.47 -14.60 -2.11
C GLY A 261 13.15 -13.46 -1.15
N MET A 262 14.15 -12.80 -0.55
CA MET A 262 13.96 -11.76 0.47
C MET A 262 14.50 -10.38 0.07
N TYR A 263 14.76 -10.14 -1.22
CA TYR A 263 15.42 -8.91 -1.67
C TYR A 263 14.64 -7.65 -1.37
N GLY A 264 13.30 -7.67 -1.52
CA GLY A 264 12.43 -6.55 -1.15
C GLY A 264 12.45 -6.26 0.35
N PHE A 265 12.47 -7.30 1.19
CA PHE A 265 12.59 -7.15 2.63
C PHE A 265 13.99 -6.64 3.04
N LEU A 266 15.03 -7.10 2.39
CA LEU A 266 16.41 -6.59 2.61
C LEU A 266 16.53 -5.12 2.17
N ASP A 267 15.77 -4.66 1.15
CA ASP A 267 15.69 -3.25 0.78
C ASP A 267 15.06 -2.43 1.91
N GLN A 268 14.00 -2.93 2.55
CA GLN A 268 13.35 -2.27 3.69
C GLN A 268 14.31 -2.13 4.88
N LEU A 269 15.06 -3.19 5.20
CA LEU A 269 16.11 -3.15 6.23
C LEU A 269 17.21 -2.15 5.87
N LYS A 270 17.60 -2.08 4.60
CA LYS A 270 18.60 -1.13 4.11
C LYS A 270 18.14 0.32 4.22
N ALA A 271 16.86 0.59 3.94
CA ALA A 271 16.27 1.91 4.16
C ALA A 271 16.28 2.29 5.64
N LEU A 272 15.94 1.36 6.53
CA LEU A 272 16.01 1.57 7.99
C LEU A 272 17.44 1.86 8.45
N ASP A 273 18.44 1.15 7.93
CA ASP A 273 19.86 1.41 8.21
C ASP A 273 20.28 2.81 7.76
N TRP A 274 19.83 3.24 6.58
CA TRP A 274 20.09 4.60 6.11
C TRP A 274 19.46 5.66 7.01
N VAL A 275 18.22 5.44 7.44
CA VAL A 275 17.50 6.34 8.36
C VAL A 275 18.27 6.44 9.68
N ARG A 276 18.58 5.34 10.32
CA ARG A 276 19.38 5.33 11.57
C ARG A 276 20.69 6.11 11.44
N ALA A 277 21.35 5.98 10.30
CA ALA A 277 22.65 6.60 10.06
C ALA A 277 22.59 8.11 9.79
N ASN A 278 21.44 8.65 9.38
CA ASN A 278 21.34 10.02 8.87
C ASN A 278 20.24 10.88 9.52
N ILE A 279 19.25 10.28 10.21
CA ILE A 279 18.04 10.99 10.64
C ILE A 279 18.30 12.13 11.65
N GLU A 280 19.36 12.06 12.43
CA GLU A 280 19.80 13.14 13.32
C GLU A 280 20.07 14.45 12.55
N LYS A 281 20.52 14.36 11.29
CA LYS A 281 20.76 15.53 10.44
C LYS A 281 19.46 16.23 10.06
N PHE A 282 18.33 15.53 10.14
CA PHE A 282 16.99 16.04 9.95
C PHE A 282 16.29 16.40 11.27
N GLY A 283 16.96 16.22 12.41
CA GLY A 283 16.43 16.48 13.74
C GLY A 283 15.70 15.32 14.40
N GLY A 284 15.77 14.11 13.81
CA GLY A 284 15.17 12.91 14.37
C GLY A 284 16.04 12.19 15.38
N ASP A 285 15.43 11.33 16.19
CA ASP A 285 16.08 10.45 17.14
C ASP A 285 16.22 9.04 16.54
N PRO A 286 17.47 8.59 16.25
CA PRO A 286 17.70 7.24 15.72
C PRO A 286 17.35 6.12 16.70
N ASP A 287 17.20 6.43 18.01
CA ASP A 287 16.84 5.49 19.05
C ASP A 287 15.33 5.52 19.40
N ASN A 288 14.55 6.41 18.75
CA ASN A 288 13.10 6.47 18.87
C ASN A 288 12.41 6.36 17.50
N ILE A 289 12.65 5.24 16.80
CA ILE A 289 12.03 4.89 15.53
C ILE A 289 10.87 3.92 15.79
N THR A 290 9.70 4.26 15.30
CA THR A 290 8.53 3.38 15.19
C THR A 290 8.42 2.89 13.75
N ILE A 291 8.49 1.59 13.53
CA ILE A 291 8.16 1.01 12.23
C ILE A 291 6.64 0.90 12.12
N ALA A 292 6.09 1.25 10.97
CA ALA A 292 4.64 1.23 10.73
C ALA A 292 4.35 0.68 9.34
N GLY A 293 3.19 0.05 9.16
CA GLY A 293 2.77 -0.42 7.84
C GLY A 293 1.38 -1.03 7.85
N GLU A 294 0.78 -1.01 6.68
CA GLU A 294 -0.56 -1.54 6.45
C GLU A 294 -0.50 -2.68 5.41
N SER A 295 -1.41 -3.67 5.52
CA SER A 295 -1.49 -4.79 4.57
C SER A 295 -0.15 -5.53 4.47
N ALA A 296 0.40 -5.74 3.27
CA ALA A 296 1.73 -6.32 3.10
C ALA A 296 2.85 -5.52 3.79
N GLY A 297 2.67 -4.20 4.00
CA GLY A 297 3.55 -3.39 4.83
C GLY A 297 3.49 -3.79 6.31
N SER A 298 2.30 -4.11 6.81
CA SER A 298 2.08 -4.68 8.14
C SER A 298 2.74 -6.05 8.29
N SER A 299 2.62 -6.92 7.28
CA SER A 299 3.36 -8.20 7.22
C SER A 299 4.88 -7.98 7.28
N SER A 300 5.38 -6.92 6.62
CA SER A 300 6.81 -6.55 6.67
C SER A 300 7.22 -6.03 8.05
N VAL A 301 6.37 -5.25 8.72
CA VAL A 301 6.55 -4.85 10.14
C VAL A 301 6.66 -6.09 11.02
N ASN A 302 5.74 -7.04 10.87
CA ASN A 302 5.76 -8.30 11.63
C ASN A 302 7.05 -9.11 11.37
N ALA A 303 7.52 -9.18 10.11
CA ALA A 303 8.80 -9.80 9.77
C ALA A 303 9.99 -9.06 10.41
N MET A 304 9.98 -7.71 10.44
CA MET A 304 11.05 -6.94 11.11
C MET A 304 11.07 -7.17 12.62
N CYS A 305 9.91 -7.34 13.24
CA CYS A 305 9.82 -7.65 14.67
C CYS A 305 10.50 -8.98 15.02
N THR A 306 10.67 -9.89 14.07
CA THR A 306 11.27 -11.21 14.30
C THR A 306 12.59 -11.43 13.56
N SER A 307 13.03 -10.47 12.73
CA SER A 307 14.27 -10.56 12.00
C SER A 307 15.49 -10.28 12.92
N PRO A 308 16.49 -11.16 12.97
CA PRO A 308 17.73 -10.88 13.69
C PRO A 308 18.48 -9.65 13.12
N LEU A 309 18.29 -9.35 11.84
CA LEU A 309 18.91 -8.20 11.17
C LEU A 309 18.29 -6.86 11.59
N ALA A 310 17.08 -6.87 12.15
CA ALA A 310 16.38 -5.66 12.62
C ALA A 310 16.60 -5.40 14.13
N LYS A 311 17.24 -6.30 14.85
CA LYS A 311 17.43 -6.19 16.30
C LYS A 311 18.10 -4.87 16.70
N GLY A 312 17.42 -4.12 17.59
CA GLY A 312 17.92 -2.83 18.10
C GLY A 312 17.88 -1.69 17.09
N LYS A 313 17.21 -1.84 15.93
CA LYS A 313 17.14 -0.80 14.90
C LYS A 313 15.89 0.08 14.99
N PHE A 314 14.88 -0.35 15.71
CA PHE A 314 13.66 0.39 15.99
C PHE A 314 13.19 0.11 17.42
N LYS A 315 12.21 0.86 17.88
CA LYS A 315 11.72 0.78 19.27
C LYS A 315 10.30 0.26 19.36
N TYR A 316 9.38 0.77 18.53
CA TYR A 316 7.97 0.42 18.54
C TYR A 316 7.50 -0.05 17.18
N ALA A 317 6.37 -0.78 17.16
CA ALA A 317 5.77 -1.29 15.94
C ALA A 317 4.28 -0.94 15.85
N ILE A 318 3.84 -0.45 14.67
CA ILE A 318 2.43 -0.25 14.30
C ILE A 318 2.13 -1.16 13.11
N SER A 319 1.14 -2.02 13.26
CA SER A 319 0.81 -3.08 12.29
C SER A 319 -0.68 -3.06 11.98
N GLU A 320 -1.06 -2.70 10.75
CA GLU A 320 -2.43 -2.44 10.34
C GLU A 320 -2.86 -3.44 9.27
N SER A 321 -3.97 -4.18 9.52
CA SER A 321 -4.67 -5.01 8.53
C SER A 321 -3.84 -6.13 7.87
N SER A 322 -2.82 -6.68 8.55
CA SER A 322 -2.15 -7.96 8.19
C SER A 322 -1.17 -8.42 9.27
N SER A 323 -1.17 -9.71 9.56
CA SER A 323 -0.16 -10.34 10.42
C SER A 323 0.21 -11.72 9.87
N ILE A 324 1.50 -12.03 9.91
CA ILE A 324 2.05 -13.35 9.55
C ILE A 324 2.44 -14.16 10.79
N THR A 325 2.01 -13.74 11.99
CA THR A 325 2.20 -14.50 13.23
C THR A 325 1.06 -15.50 13.40
N ALA A 326 1.10 -16.56 12.63
CA ALA A 326 0.23 -17.73 12.75
C ALA A 326 1.00 -18.97 12.30
N LYS A 327 0.55 -20.17 12.70
CA LYS A 327 1.17 -21.44 12.24
C LYS A 327 1.16 -21.55 10.72
N LYS A 328 0.06 -21.11 10.09
CA LYS A 328 -0.15 -21.11 8.64
C LYS A 328 -0.73 -19.75 8.22
N PRO A 329 0.12 -18.71 8.03
CA PRO A 329 -0.38 -17.42 7.57
C PRO A 329 -1.08 -17.54 6.20
N PRO A 330 -2.23 -16.88 6.00
CA PRO A 330 -2.99 -17.00 4.77
C PRO A 330 -2.34 -16.30 3.57
N HIS A 331 -1.44 -15.36 3.81
CA HIS A 331 -0.78 -14.56 2.77
C HIS A 331 0.57 -13.98 3.25
N SER A 332 1.32 -13.40 2.33
CA SER A 332 2.58 -12.64 2.53
C SER A 332 3.75 -13.42 3.11
N TYR A 333 3.59 -14.70 3.45
CA TYR A 333 4.63 -15.58 3.98
C TYR A 333 4.43 -17.02 3.51
N MET A 334 5.52 -17.71 3.22
CA MET A 334 5.54 -19.14 2.93
C MET A 334 6.91 -19.75 3.30
N ASP A 335 6.97 -21.07 3.42
CA ASP A 335 8.24 -21.75 3.62
C ASP A 335 9.15 -21.67 2.38
N ILE A 336 10.48 -21.76 2.60
CA ILE A 336 11.48 -21.58 1.54
C ILE A 336 11.33 -22.63 0.41
N LYS A 337 10.93 -23.87 0.71
CA LYS A 337 10.77 -24.91 -0.32
C LYS A 337 9.61 -24.57 -1.27
N THR A 338 8.52 -24.06 -0.72
CA THR A 338 7.38 -23.57 -1.49
C THR A 338 7.78 -22.35 -2.33
N ALA A 339 8.53 -21.40 -1.76
CA ALA A 339 9.02 -20.23 -2.48
C ALA A 339 9.93 -20.59 -3.67
N ILE A 340 10.87 -21.54 -3.49
CA ILE A 340 11.74 -22.05 -4.57
C ILE A 340 10.92 -22.76 -5.66
N LYS A 341 9.91 -23.56 -5.27
CA LYS A 341 9.01 -24.23 -6.24
C LYS A 341 8.25 -23.22 -7.09
N GLN A 342 7.76 -22.13 -6.48
CA GLN A 342 7.10 -21.05 -7.20
C GLN A 342 8.08 -20.28 -8.09
N GLY A 343 9.31 -20.02 -7.61
CA GLY A 343 10.38 -19.41 -8.39
C GLY A 343 10.75 -20.22 -9.63
N LYS A 344 10.82 -21.56 -9.51
CA LYS A 344 11.01 -22.43 -10.67
C LYS A 344 9.90 -22.25 -11.70
N SER A 345 8.64 -22.13 -11.27
CA SER A 345 7.53 -21.87 -12.18
C SER A 345 7.69 -20.56 -12.96
N LEU A 346 8.22 -19.49 -12.33
CA LEU A 346 8.52 -18.25 -13.04
C LEU A 346 9.58 -18.45 -14.13
N ARG A 347 10.64 -19.21 -13.86
CA ARG A 347 11.67 -19.51 -14.87
C ARG A 347 11.09 -20.29 -16.06
N ASP A 348 10.28 -21.29 -15.77
CA ASP A 348 9.65 -22.14 -16.78
C ASP A 348 8.73 -21.30 -17.70
N GLU A 349 7.89 -20.43 -17.13
CA GLU A 349 7.01 -19.52 -17.87
C GLU A 349 7.79 -18.53 -18.77
N LEU A 350 8.94 -18.06 -18.30
CA LEU A 350 9.81 -17.15 -19.05
C LEU A 350 10.84 -17.85 -19.95
N GLY A 351 10.78 -19.19 -20.07
CA GLY A 351 11.69 -19.98 -20.91
C GLY A 351 13.16 -19.91 -20.47
N ALA A 352 13.44 -19.56 -19.21
CA ALA A 352 14.78 -19.42 -18.68
C ALA A 352 15.27 -20.71 -18.00
N LYS A 353 16.50 -21.11 -18.28
CA LYS A 353 17.12 -22.29 -17.62
C LYS A 353 17.75 -21.95 -16.28
N LYS A 354 18.27 -20.74 -16.15
CA LYS A 354 19.00 -20.24 -14.95
C LYS A 354 18.60 -18.80 -14.64
N PRO A 355 18.73 -18.32 -13.38
CA PRO A 355 18.48 -16.91 -13.04
C PRO A 355 19.27 -15.91 -13.88
N LYS A 356 20.50 -16.27 -14.32
CA LYS A 356 21.31 -15.45 -15.22
C LYS A 356 20.60 -15.15 -16.55
N ASP A 357 19.78 -16.07 -17.05
CA ASP A 357 19.01 -15.84 -18.28
C ASP A 357 17.88 -14.85 -18.04
N LEU A 358 17.22 -14.91 -16.87
CA LEU A 358 16.20 -13.94 -16.45
C LEU A 358 16.76 -12.52 -16.33
N ARG A 359 18.05 -12.35 -15.92
CA ARG A 359 18.68 -11.02 -15.85
C ARG A 359 18.79 -10.31 -17.21
N LYS A 360 18.69 -11.04 -18.33
CA LYS A 360 18.69 -10.48 -19.68
C LYS A 360 17.34 -9.96 -20.13
N LEU A 361 16.26 -10.38 -19.46
CA LEU A 361 14.90 -9.97 -19.77
C LEU A 361 14.60 -8.57 -19.25
N SER A 362 13.63 -7.91 -19.87
CA SER A 362 13.17 -6.63 -19.36
C SER A 362 12.52 -6.80 -17.97
N ALA A 363 12.65 -5.79 -17.13
CA ALA A 363 11.98 -5.78 -15.82
C ALA A 363 10.46 -5.79 -15.96
N GLU A 364 9.93 -5.22 -17.04
CA GLU A 364 8.51 -5.20 -17.35
C GLU A 364 7.99 -6.60 -17.68
N ASP A 365 8.70 -7.38 -18.48
CA ASP A 365 8.33 -8.77 -18.79
C ASP A 365 8.28 -9.61 -17.51
N ILE A 366 9.28 -9.48 -16.64
CA ILE A 366 9.33 -10.18 -15.35
C ILE A 366 8.17 -9.75 -14.44
N ALA A 367 7.92 -8.45 -14.32
CA ALA A 367 6.86 -7.92 -13.46
C ALA A 367 5.44 -8.27 -13.96
N ASN A 368 5.26 -8.42 -15.27
CA ASN A 368 3.98 -8.77 -15.89
C ASN A 368 3.70 -10.27 -15.93
N THR A 369 4.69 -11.13 -15.68
CA THR A 369 4.54 -12.57 -15.77
C THR A 369 3.75 -13.11 -14.57
N ASN A 370 2.68 -13.84 -14.87
CA ASN A 370 1.96 -14.65 -13.89
C ASN A 370 2.43 -16.10 -14.02
N THR A 371 2.74 -16.73 -12.89
CA THR A 371 3.02 -18.18 -12.83
C THR A 371 1.72 -18.94 -12.62
N LYS A 372 1.77 -20.26 -12.73
CA LYS A 372 0.63 -21.13 -12.33
C LYS A 372 0.25 -20.99 -10.85
N TYR A 373 1.07 -20.35 -10.04
CA TYR A 373 0.81 -20.02 -8.63
C TYR A 373 0.42 -18.55 -8.44
N GLY A 374 0.18 -17.79 -9.53
CA GLY A 374 -0.03 -16.36 -9.48
C GLY A 374 1.27 -15.56 -9.45
N THR A 375 1.22 -14.36 -8.90
CA THR A 375 2.38 -13.47 -8.74
C THR A 375 3.20 -13.86 -7.50
N LEU A 376 4.53 -13.76 -7.57
CA LEU A 376 5.40 -14.00 -6.41
C LEU A 376 5.26 -12.85 -5.42
N ASN A 377 4.72 -13.12 -4.24
CA ASN A 377 4.26 -12.12 -3.29
C ASN A 377 4.40 -12.53 -1.81
N ALA A 378 5.39 -13.32 -1.49
CA ALA A 378 5.58 -13.76 -0.12
C ALA A 378 7.04 -13.68 0.32
N MET A 379 7.23 -13.30 1.57
CA MET A 379 8.48 -13.45 2.32
C MET A 379 8.65 -14.92 2.70
N THR A 380 9.89 -15.30 3.03
CA THR A 380 10.21 -16.68 3.41
C THR A 380 11.29 -16.72 4.49
N ASN A 381 11.36 -17.82 5.21
CA ASN A 381 12.47 -18.12 6.13
C ASN A 381 13.70 -18.59 5.34
N ASP A 382 14.47 -17.64 4.85
CA ASP A 382 15.65 -17.87 4.02
C ASP A 382 16.92 -18.26 4.83
N GLY A 383 16.80 -18.31 6.16
CA GLY A 383 17.90 -18.62 7.07
C GLY A 383 18.81 -17.43 7.40
N TYR A 384 18.64 -16.29 6.74
CA TYR A 384 19.41 -15.05 6.94
C TYR A 384 18.56 -13.88 7.39
N ALA A 385 17.62 -13.46 6.57
CA ALA A 385 16.71 -12.35 6.89
C ALA A 385 15.65 -12.78 7.91
N LEU A 386 15.12 -13.98 7.75
CA LEU A 386 14.27 -14.68 8.71
C LEU A 386 14.84 -16.08 8.95
N THR A 387 15.25 -16.36 10.18
CA THR A 387 15.81 -17.67 10.56
C THR A 387 14.73 -18.68 10.95
N LYS A 388 13.56 -18.19 11.37
CA LYS A 388 12.36 -18.94 11.76
C LYS A 388 11.13 -18.25 11.20
N SER A 389 9.97 -18.89 11.25
CA SER A 389 8.71 -18.20 11.02
C SER A 389 8.48 -17.16 12.14
N PRO A 390 7.71 -16.08 11.88
CA PRO A 390 7.36 -15.14 12.93
C PRO A 390 6.65 -15.79 14.11
N TYR A 391 5.77 -16.76 13.85
CA TYR A 391 5.09 -17.53 14.90
C TYR A 391 6.12 -18.23 15.83
N GLU A 392 7.09 -18.97 15.28
CA GLU A 392 8.11 -19.66 16.05
C GLU A 392 9.00 -18.69 16.83
N SER A 393 9.32 -17.53 16.25
CA SER A 393 10.12 -16.50 16.92
C SER A 393 9.39 -15.91 18.13
N TYR A 394 8.08 -15.58 18.00
CA TYR A 394 7.29 -15.10 19.14
C TYR A 394 7.09 -16.17 20.22
N MET A 395 6.87 -17.43 19.85
CA MET A 395 6.83 -18.55 20.80
C MET A 395 8.13 -18.68 21.58
N ALA A 396 9.27 -18.39 20.95
CA ALA A 396 10.59 -18.42 21.57
C ALA A 396 10.94 -17.13 22.34
N GLY A 397 10.10 -16.08 22.28
CA GLY A 397 10.38 -14.77 22.89
C GLY A 397 11.48 -13.98 22.18
N GLU A 398 11.68 -14.22 20.88
CA GLU A 398 12.74 -13.60 20.08
C GLU A 398 12.13 -12.44 19.25
N ASN A 399 11.51 -11.46 19.90
CA ASN A 399 10.96 -10.27 19.25
C ASN A 399 11.79 -9.01 19.55
N ASN A 400 11.70 -8.00 18.69
CA ASN A 400 12.56 -6.81 18.66
C ASN A 400 11.89 -5.54 19.21
N GLU A 401 10.57 -5.41 19.10
CA GLU A 401 9.80 -4.25 19.55
C GLU A 401 9.70 -4.16 21.06
N LYS A 402 9.40 -2.95 21.57
CA LYS A 402 9.17 -2.68 23.00
C LYS A 402 7.72 -2.33 23.31
N ALA A 403 6.91 -2.10 22.30
CA ALA A 403 5.46 -1.98 22.36
C ALA A 403 4.89 -2.20 20.96
N LEU A 404 3.69 -2.73 20.88
CA LEU A 404 2.96 -3.04 19.67
C LEU A 404 1.59 -2.35 19.66
N LEU A 405 1.28 -1.63 18.57
CA LEU A 405 -0.07 -1.19 18.23
C LEU A 405 -0.51 -1.97 17.00
N THR A 406 -1.63 -2.71 17.06
CA THR A 406 -2.02 -3.63 16.00
C THR A 406 -3.53 -3.76 15.88
N GLY A 407 -4.02 -4.14 14.73
CA GLY A 407 -5.45 -4.37 14.51
C GLY A 407 -5.83 -4.46 13.05
N TYR A 408 -7.13 -4.52 12.80
CA TYR A 408 -7.67 -4.70 11.46
C TYR A 408 -9.08 -4.09 11.36
N ASN A 409 -9.62 -4.04 10.12
CA ASN A 409 -10.90 -3.45 9.80
C ASN A 409 -12.02 -4.50 9.78
N LYS A 410 -13.24 -4.10 10.14
CA LYS A 410 -14.40 -5.01 10.19
C LYS A 410 -14.68 -5.72 8.86
N GLU A 411 -14.53 -5.03 7.74
CA GLU A 411 -14.80 -5.51 6.39
C GLU A 411 -13.53 -5.60 5.54
N ASP A 412 -12.38 -5.88 6.19
CA ASP A 412 -11.04 -5.82 5.61
C ASP A 412 -10.87 -6.66 4.34
N GLY A 413 -11.51 -7.83 4.29
CA GLY A 413 -11.42 -8.77 3.18
C GLY A 413 -12.53 -8.64 2.13
N ASP A 414 -13.54 -7.80 2.33
CA ASP A 414 -14.72 -7.77 1.47
C ASP A 414 -14.41 -7.46 0.01
N PHE A 415 -13.43 -6.57 -0.24
CA PHE A 415 -12.96 -6.26 -1.58
C PHE A 415 -12.37 -7.48 -2.30
N PHE A 416 -11.62 -8.32 -1.59
CA PHE A 416 -10.99 -9.51 -2.18
C PHE A 416 -12.02 -10.57 -2.54
N LEU A 417 -13.12 -10.65 -1.78
CA LEU A 417 -14.24 -11.57 -2.05
C LEU A 417 -15.00 -11.26 -3.34
N LEU A 418 -14.87 -10.04 -3.90
CA LEU A 418 -15.43 -9.71 -5.21
C LEU A 418 -14.79 -10.51 -6.36
N LEU A 419 -13.58 -11.04 -6.13
CA LEU A 419 -12.83 -11.85 -7.10
C LEU A 419 -12.99 -13.36 -6.87
N GLU A 420 -13.65 -13.75 -5.77
CA GLU A 420 -13.90 -15.14 -5.40
C GLU A 420 -15.19 -15.69 -6.03
N SER A 421 -15.31 -17.02 -6.06
CA SER A 421 -16.57 -17.65 -6.46
C SER A 421 -17.70 -17.23 -5.53
N LYS A 422 -18.87 -16.93 -6.10
CA LYS A 422 -20.07 -16.55 -5.34
C LYS A 422 -20.36 -17.56 -4.20
N THR A 423 -20.69 -17.04 -3.04
CA THR A 423 -21.16 -17.82 -1.90
C THR A 423 -22.67 -17.80 -1.87
N ASP A 424 -23.30 -18.94 -1.65
CA ASP A 424 -24.73 -19.15 -1.45
C ASP A 424 -24.94 -20.22 -0.36
N LYS A 425 -26.19 -20.47 0.03
CA LYS A 425 -26.53 -21.44 1.07
C LYS A 425 -26.12 -22.87 0.73
N ASP A 426 -26.05 -23.20 -0.56
CA ASP A 426 -25.79 -24.57 -1.02
C ASP A 426 -24.29 -24.92 -1.00
N ASN A 427 -23.40 -23.91 -1.20
CA ASN A 427 -21.94 -24.07 -1.19
C ASN A 427 -21.24 -23.56 0.09
N TYR A 428 -21.96 -22.87 0.98
CA TYR A 428 -21.40 -22.26 2.16
C TYR A 428 -20.67 -23.25 3.08
N ALA A 429 -21.33 -24.36 3.41
CA ALA A 429 -20.75 -25.37 4.31
C ALA A 429 -19.47 -26.00 3.73
N ASP A 430 -19.43 -26.27 2.42
CA ASP A 430 -18.26 -26.83 1.76
C ASP A 430 -17.09 -25.85 1.73
N LYS A 431 -17.36 -24.56 1.52
CA LYS A 431 -16.34 -23.50 1.61
C LYS A 431 -15.74 -23.43 3.00
N ILE A 432 -16.56 -23.45 4.06
CA ILE A 432 -16.08 -23.44 5.44
C ILE A 432 -15.26 -24.69 5.74
N LYS A 433 -15.76 -25.88 5.38
CA LYS A 433 -15.05 -27.14 5.57
C LYS A 433 -13.70 -27.17 4.85
N LYS A 434 -13.63 -26.61 3.64
CA LYS A 434 -12.37 -26.50 2.88
C LYS A 434 -11.35 -25.61 3.57
N SER A 435 -11.79 -24.49 4.14
CA SER A 435 -10.90 -23.52 4.81
C SER A 435 -10.52 -23.95 6.23
N TYR A 436 -11.43 -24.60 6.96
CA TYR A 436 -11.28 -24.97 8.36
C TYR A 436 -11.70 -26.43 8.60
N PRO A 437 -10.93 -27.41 8.10
CA PRO A 437 -11.33 -28.83 8.09
C PRO A 437 -11.53 -29.44 9.47
N LYS A 438 -10.93 -28.90 10.52
CA LYS A 438 -11.10 -29.40 11.89
C LYS A 438 -12.24 -28.69 12.65
N GLY A 439 -12.34 -27.36 12.47
CA GLY A 439 -13.28 -26.51 13.20
C GLY A 439 -14.60 -26.25 12.48
N TYR A 440 -14.83 -26.76 11.26
CA TYR A 440 -15.96 -26.35 10.42
C TYR A 440 -17.34 -26.60 11.08
N GLU A 441 -17.52 -27.69 11.83
CA GLU A 441 -18.80 -27.98 12.49
C GLU A 441 -19.15 -26.96 13.57
N GLU A 442 -18.14 -26.53 14.36
CA GLU A 442 -18.31 -25.49 15.37
C GLU A 442 -18.61 -24.14 14.73
N ILE A 443 -17.92 -23.84 13.61
CA ILE A 443 -18.15 -22.60 12.84
C ILE A 443 -19.58 -22.57 12.29
N LEU A 444 -20.05 -23.67 11.67
CA LEU A 444 -21.41 -23.76 11.12
C LEU A 444 -22.48 -23.68 12.20
N LYS A 445 -22.19 -24.20 13.40
CA LYS A 445 -23.09 -24.07 14.56
C LYS A 445 -23.14 -22.62 15.07
N LEU A 446 -22.01 -21.91 15.06
CA LEU A 446 -21.91 -20.52 15.50
C LEU A 446 -22.52 -19.54 14.48
N TYR A 447 -22.35 -19.85 13.19
CA TYR A 447 -22.80 -19.06 12.04
C TYR A 447 -23.65 -19.89 11.08
N PRO A 448 -24.86 -20.32 11.48
CA PRO A 448 -25.74 -21.07 10.59
C PRO A 448 -26.25 -20.19 9.44
N ALA A 449 -26.45 -20.78 8.24
CA ALA A 449 -27.01 -20.06 7.11
C ALA A 449 -28.16 -20.87 6.50
N LYS A 450 -29.36 -20.27 6.45
CA LYS A 450 -30.58 -20.84 5.85
C LYS A 450 -30.93 -20.16 4.53
N THR A 451 -30.40 -18.97 4.29
CA THR A 451 -30.60 -18.17 3.07
C THR A 451 -29.27 -17.80 2.46
N ASP A 452 -29.29 -17.42 1.16
CA ASP A 452 -28.09 -16.93 0.48
C ASP A 452 -27.52 -15.67 1.12
N GLU A 453 -28.38 -14.78 1.61
CA GLU A 453 -27.96 -13.56 2.32
C GLU A 453 -27.22 -13.88 3.63
N GLU A 454 -27.74 -14.83 4.42
CA GLU A 454 -27.07 -15.30 5.64
C GLU A 454 -25.74 -15.96 5.31
N ALA A 455 -25.70 -16.80 4.27
CA ALA A 455 -24.48 -17.46 3.81
C ALA A 455 -23.38 -16.44 3.41
N VAL A 456 -23.74 -15.46 2.60
CA VAL A 456 -22.81 -14.39 2.19
C VAL A 456 -22.33 -13.58 3.39
N LYS A 457 -23.24 -13.13 4.25
CA LYS A 457 -22.92 -12.35 5.46
C LYS A 457 -21.99 -13.11 6.40
N ASN A 458 -22.33 -14.35 6.71
CA ASN A 458 -21.55 -15.16 7.63
C ASN A 458 -20.18 -15.55 7.05
N PHE A 459 -20.14 -15.86 5.76
CA PHE A 459 -18.87 -16.13 5.08
C PHE A 459 -17.91 -14.93 5.12
N LYS A 460 -18.41 -13.71 4.91
CA LYS A 460 -17.63 -12.48 5.04
C LYS A 460 -17.04 -12.32 6.45
N ILE A 461 -17.84 -12.51 7.50
CA ILE A 461 -17.37 -12.43 8.89
C ILE A 461 -16.25 -13.44 9.14
N ILE A 462 -16.44 -14.69 8.75
CA ILE A 462 -15.47 -15.77 8.95
C ILE A 462 -14.19 -15.51 8.13
N TYR A 463 -14.34 -15.08 6.89
CA TYR A 463 -13.21 -14.74 6.02
C TYR A 463 -12.38 -13.58 6.58
N ASN A 464 -13.03 -12.50 7.00
CA ASN A 464 -12.36 -11.35 7.62
C ASN A 464 -11.63 -11.75 8.91
N ALA A 465 -12.30 -12.50 9.77
CA ALA A 465 -11.73 -13.00 11.01
C ALA A 465 -10.50 -13.90 10.75
N GLY A 466 -10.59 -14.82 9.80
CA GLY A 466 -9.50 -15.77 9.52
C GLY A 466 -8.33 -15.16 8.74
N THR A 467 -8.63 -14.31 7.75
CA THR A 467 -7.59 -13.76 6.86
C THR A 467 -6.87 -12.56 7.49
N PHE A 468 -7.60 -11.68 8.17
CA PHE A 468 -7.05 -10.44 8.72
C PHE A 468 -6.99 -10.43 10.25
N GLY A 469 -7.99 -10.98 10.95
CA GLY A 469 -8.09 -10.90 12.40
C GLY A 469 -7.23 -11.89 13.19
N TYR A 470 -7.23 -13.16 12.78
CA TYR A 470 -6.61 -14.25 13.54
C TYR A 470 -5.11 -14.07 13.77
N GLY A 471 -4.35 -13.67 12.74
CA GLY A 471 -2.92 -13.41 12.90
C GLY A 471 -2.63 -12.30 13.91
N HIS A 472 -3.46 -11.24 13.95
CA HIS A 472 -3.35 -10.17 14.96
C HIS A 472 -3.69 -10.67 16.36
N ASP A 473 -4.67 -11.58 16.50
CA ASP A 473 -5.01 -12.19 17.79
C ASP A 473 -3.84 -13.02 18.33
N VAL A 474 -3.30 -13.92 17.51
CA VAL A 474 -2.14 -14.75 17.89
C VAL A 474 -0.96 -13.86 18.28
N TRP A 475 -0.66 -12.85 17.47
CA TRP A 475 0.43 -11.91 17.75
C TRP A 475 0.21 -11.17 19.07
N SER A 476 -1.00 -10.62 19.27
CA SER A 476 -1.33 -9.90 20.51
C SER A 476 -1.19 -10.77 21.75
N ARG A 477 -1.64 -12.02 21.70
CA ARG A 477 -1.52 -12.97 22.81
C ARG A 477 -0.05 -13.26 23.17
N LEU A 478 0.77 -13.53 22.16
CA LEU A 478 2.18 -13.88 22.37
C LEU A 478 3.03 -12.66 22.79
N ALA A 479 2.81 -11.50 22.18
CA ALA A 479 3.57 -10.29 22.48
C ALA A 479 3.19 -9.71 23.85
N SER A 480 1.89 -9.75 24.26
CA SER A 480 1.42 -9.17 25.53
C SER A 480 2.01 -9.85 26.77
N GLU A 481 2.62 -11.02 26.64
CA GLU A 481 3.35 -11.66 27.73
C GLU A 481 4.64 -10.90 28.11
N ARG A 482 5.16 -10.02 27.22
CA ARG A 482 6.49 -9.40 27.36
C ARG A 482 6.49 -7.89 27.22
N GLU A 483 5.47 -7.34 26.54
CA GLU A 483 5.43 -5.92 26.20
C GLU A 483 3.99 -5.39 26.09
N PRO A 484 3.78 -4.07 26.24
CA PRO A 484 2.47 -3.48 26.01
C PRO A 484 2.01 -3.67 24.58
N VAL A 485 0.80 -4.22 24.42
CA VAL A 485 0.11 -4.37 23.13
C VAL A 485 -1.17 -3.57 23.18
N TYR A 486 -1.43 -2.77 22.16
CA TYR A 486 -2.65 -2.01 21.98
C TYR A 486 -3.35 -2.50 20.73
N ARG A 487 -4.52 -3.14 20.91
CA ARG A 487 -5.25 -3.76 19.80
C ARG A 487 -6.49 -2.98 19.45
N TYR A 488 -6.71 -2.68 18.17
CA TYR A 488 -7.90 -2.01 17.67
C TYR A 488 -8.76 -2.90 16.77
N TYR A 489 -10.03 -2.50 16.63
CA TYR A 489 -10.98 -2.99 15.64
C TYR A 489 -11.67 -1.79 14.99
N PHE A 490 -11.39 -1.53 13.71
CA PHE A 490 -11.92 -0.36 13.00
C PHE A 490 -13.28 -0.69 12.37
N THR A 491 -14.32 0.07 12.76
CA THR A 491 -15.72 -0.19 12.37
C THR A 491 -16.42 1.03 11.77
N LYS A 492 -15.65 2.08 11.43
CA LYS A 492 -16.23 3.33 10.95
C LYS A 492 -16.80 3.21 9.55
N GLU A 493 -18.09 3.48 9.43
CA GLU A 493 -18.77 3.67 8.15
C GLU A 493 -18.63 5.13 7.68
N ASN A 494 -18.39 5.36 6.39
CA ASN A 494 -18.28 6.67 5.77
C ASN A 494 -18.81 6.66 4.31
N LYS A 495 -18.72 7.78 3.60
CA LYS A 495 -19.16 7.87 2.19
C LYS A 495 -18.16 7.29 1.19
N SER A 496 -16.96 6.88 1.63
CA SER A 496 -15.96 6.19 0.83
C SER A 496 -16.05 4.68 1.02
N ILE A 497 -14.97 4.04 1.42
CA ILE A 497 -14.87 2.58 1.59
C ILE A 497 -15.20 2.10 3.00
N GLY A 498 -15.50 3.01 3.94
CA GLY A 498 -15.84 2.63 5.32
C GLY A 498 -14.75 1.80 5.97
N SER A 499 -15.14 0.71 6.61
CA SER A 499 -14.26 -0.25 7.27
C SER A 499 -13.69 -1.35 6.34
N ASN A 500 -13.66 -1.11 5.02
CA ASN A 500 -12.94 -1.99 4.09
C ASN A 500 -11.42 -1.82 4.21
N HIS A 501 -10.68 -2.66 3.49
CA HIS A 501 -9.21 -2.63 3.46
C HIS A 501 -8.67 -1.23 3.13
N THR A 502 -7.68 -0.75 3.88
CA THR A 502 -7.12 0.60 3.83
C THR A 502 -8.03 1.73 4.31
N GLY A 503 -9.25 1.43 4.78
CA GLY A 503 -10.24 2.43 5.17
C GLY A 503 -9.84 3.27 6.39
N GLU A 504 -9.02 2.73 7.28
CA GLU A 504 -8.48 3.40 8.47
C GLU A 504 -7.34 4.37 8.17
N LEU A 505 -6.59 4.17 7.08
CA LEU A 505 -5.37 4.94 6.77
C LEU A 505 -5.58 6.46 6.75
N PRO A 506 -6.62 7.01 6.08
CA PRO A 506 -6.84 8.45 6.09
C PRO A 506 -7.06 9.03 7.49
N TYR A 507 -7.58 8.21 8.44
CA TYR A 507 -7.77 8.62 9.84
C TYR A 507 -6.48 8.48 10.66
N ALA A 508 -5.80 7.34 10.55
CA ALA A 508 -4.55 7.07 11.26
C ALA A 508 -3.46 8.10 10.91
N TYR A 509 -3.37 8.48 9.63
CA TYR A 509 -2.34 9.38 9.13
C TYR A 509 -2.83 10.83 8.88
N GLY A 510 -4.06 11.17 9.30
CA GLY A 510 -4.57 12.54 9.28
C GLY A 510 -4.85 13.12 7.89
N ASN A 511 -5.26 12.29 6.93
CA ASN A 511 -5.37 12.65 5.51
C ASN A 511 -6.81 12.77 4.96
N ILE A 512 -7.87 12.68 5.78
CA ILE A 512 -9.27 12.84 5.33
C ILE A 512 -9.53 14.18 4.62
N GLY A 513 -8.75 15.22 4.92
CA GLY A 513 -8.82 16.53 4.27
C GLY A 513 -8.42 16.52 2.77
N LYS A 514 -7.85 15.42 2.24
CA LYS A 514 -7.51 15.30 0.80
C LYS A 514 -8.77 15.11 -0.07
N ALA A 515 -9.86 14.57 0.49
CA ALA A 515 -11.16 14.43 -0.15
C ALA A 515 -12.32 14.74 0.83
N PRO A 516 -12.45 15.99 1.31
CA PRO A 516 -13.29 16.35 2.45
C PRO A 516 -14.79 16.07 2.24
N TYR A 517 -15.27 15.95 1.01
CA TYR A 517 -16.67 15.64 0.70
C TYR A 517 -17.07 14.18 1.03
N LEU A 518 -16.09 13.31 1.28
CA LEU A 518 -16.32 11.91 1.66
C LEU A 518 -16.51 11.74 3.18
N TYR A 519 -16.22 12.78 3.96
CA TYR A 519 -16.12 12.71 5.42
C TYR A 519 -16.98 13.78 6.08
N ASP A 520 -17.67 13.43 7.16
CA ASP A 520 -18.49 14.34 7.95
C ASP A 520 -17.81 14.80 9.25
N GLY A 521 -18.57 15.44 10.15
CA GLY A 521 -18.05 15.91 11.42
C GLY A 521 -17.62 14.80 12.38
N SER A 522 -18.27 13.63 12.32
CA SER A 522 -17.92 12.46 13.14
C SER A 522 -16.61 11.82 12.63
N ASP A 523 -16.39 11.83 11.32
CA ASP A 523 -15.14 11.39 10.70
C ASP A 523 -13.97 12.27 11.10
N LYS A 524 -14.15 13.59 11.13
CA LYS A 524 -13.12 14.55 11.56
C LYS A 524 -12.70 14.29 13.00
N LYS A 525 -13.67 14.11 13.91
CA LYS A 525 -13.39 13.81 15.33
C LYS A 525 -12.64 12.49 15.48
N LEU A 526 -13.04 11.44 14.75
CA LEU A 526 -12.36 10.14 14.78
C LEU A 526 -10.94 10.28 14.24
N CYS A 527 -10.74 11.00 13.13
CA CYS A 527 -9.43 11.26 12.55
C CYS A 527 -8.49 11.96 13.53
N GLU A 528 -8.95 13.04 14.19
CA GLU A 528 -8.17 13.74 15.21
C GLU A 528 -7.77 12.80 16.35
N THR A 529 -8.69 11.96 16.80
CA THR A 529 -8.44 11.00 17.88
C THR A 529 -7.47 9.90 17.45
N MET A 530 -7.70 9.27 16.31
CA MET A 530 -6.82 8.20 15.79
C MET A 530 -5.42 8.73 15.51
N THR A 531 -5.30 9.85 14.79
CA THR A 531 -4.01 10.49 14.53
C THR A 531 -3.27 10.79 15.85
N SER A 532 -3.98 11.25 16.88
CA SER A 532 -3.39 11.50 18.20
C SER A 532 -2.90 10.22 18.87
N TYR A 533 -3.67 9.12 18.84
CA TYR A 533 -3.21 7.82 19.36
C TYR A 533 -1.95 7.32 18.68
N TRP A 534 -1.91 7.33 17.34
CA TRP A 534 -0.74 6.87 16.57
C TRP A 534 0.50 7.72 16.84
N ILE A 535 0.33 9.04 16.91
CA ILE A 535 1.41 9.99 17.23
C ILE A 535 1.91 9.80 18.66
N ASN A 536 1.02 9.66 19.66
CA ASN A 536 1.41 9.40 21.05
C ASN A 536 2.17 8.08 21.16
N PHE A 537 1.67 7.04 20.49
CA PHE A 537 2.34 5.75 20.46
C PHE A 537 3.73 5.85 19.82
N ALA A 538 3.89 6.54 18.71
CA ALA A 538 5.19 6.77 18.09
C ALA A 538 6.16 7.57 18.99
N LYS A 539 5.64 8.47 19.82
CA LYS A 539 6.43 9.23 20.79
C LYS A 539 6.87 8.39 21.99
N THR A 540 6.00 7.56 22.53
CA THR A 540 6.15 7.00 23.87
C THR A 540 5.97 5.47 23.98
N GLY A 541 5.43 4.80 22.96
CA GLY A 541 4.99 3.41 23.02
C GLY A 541 3.62 3.23 23.73
N ASN A 542 2.94 4.34 24.06
CA ASN A 542 1.61 4.36 24.67
C ASN A 542 0.72 5.30 23.86
N PRO A 543 -0.45 4.84 23.33
CA PRO A 543 -1.33 5.68 22.53
C PRO A 543 -2.10 6.72 23.36
N ASN A 544 -2.23 6.50 24.66
CA ASN A 544 -3.05 7.35 25.54
C ASN A 544 -2.49 8.79 25.67
N GLY A 545 -3.39 9.74 25.91
CA GLY A 545 -3.04 11.15 26.07
C GLY A 545 -4.22 11.95 26.63
N LYS A 546 -3.93 13.20 27.03
CA LYS A 546 -4.93 14.08 27.63
C LYS A 546 -6.12 14.29 26.68
N GLY A 547 -7.31 14.04 27.16
CA GLY A 547 -8.58 14.26 26.43
C GLY A 547 -8.96 13.14 25.46
N LEU A 548 -8.16 12.09 25.36
CA LEU A 548 -8.47 10.91 24.56
C LEU A 548 -9.24 9.89 25.43
N PRO A 549 -10.17 9.10 24.87
CA PRO A 549 -10.71 7.92 25.54
C PRO A 549 -9.57 6.97 25.92
N GLU A 550 -9.70 6.30 27.06
CA GLU A 550 -8.67 5.37 27.52
C GLU A 550 -8.60 4.13 26.62
N TRP A 551 -7.38 3.81 26.16
CA TRP A 551 -7.07 2.59 25.45
C TRP A 551 -6.30 1.66 26.38
N GLU A 552 -7.00 0.65 26.93
CA GLU A 552 -6.37 -0.34 27.79
C GLU A 552 -5.38 -1.21 26.99
N PRO A 553 -4.21 -1.55 27.56
CA PRO A 553 -3.35 -2.58 26.98
C PRO A 553 -4.12 -3.89 26.80
N TYR A 554 -3.78 -4.64 25.75
CA TYR A 554 -4.42 -5.91 25.43
C TYR A 554 -4.33 -6.87 26.63
N ASN A 555 -5.48 -7.29 27.07
CA ASN A 555 -5.64 -8.28 28.11
C ASN A 555 -6.85 -9.16 27.74
N SER A 556 -6.56 -10.38 27.27
CA SER A 556 -7.54 -11.45 27.06
C SER A 556 -8.81 -11.04 26.30
N GLY A 557 -8.68 -10.75 25.00
CA GLY A 557 -9.82 -10.62 24.09
C GLY A 557 -10.54 -9.26 24.10
N LYS A 558 -9.96 -8.21 24.70
CA LYS A 558 -10.46 -6.82 24.58
C LYS A 558 -9.72 -6.06 23.46
N VAL A 559 -10.48 -5.23 22.74
CA VAL A 559 -9.97 -4.37 21.66
C VAL A 559 -10.61 -2.97 21.77
N LEU A 560 -9.92 -1.94 21.30
CA LEU A 560 -10.52 -0.61 21.15
C LEU A 560 -11.32 -0.58 19.84
N GLU A 561 -12.63 -0.43 19.92
CA GLU A 561 -13.46 -0.14 18.77
C GLU A 561 -13.23 1.29 18.30
N LEU A 562 -12.79 1.45 17.06
CA LEU A 562 -12.60 2.72 16.37
C LEU A 562 -13.70 2.89 15.32
N GLY A 563 -14.82 3.43 15.75
CA GLY A 563 -16.04 3.58 14.95
C GLY A 563 -16.73 4.91 15.21
N SER A 564 -18.06 4.93 15.09
CA SER A 564 -18.88 6.10 15.44
C SER A 564 -18.81 6.43 16.94
N LYS A 565 -18.43 5.45 17.76
CA LYS A 565 -18.05 5.60 19.17
C LYS A 565 -16.70 4.92 19.37
N ILE A 566 -15.88 5.52 20.22
CA ILE A 566 -14.58 4.96 20.60
C ILE A 566 -14.73 4.37 22.00
N LYS A 567 -14.55 3.07 22.16
CA LYS A 567 -14.71 2.35 23.43
C LYS A 567 -14.01 1.00 23.42
N MET A 568 -13.58 0.54 24.58
CA MET A 568 -13.13 -0.84 24.75
C MET A 568 -14.32 -1.80 24.62
N ILE A 569 -14.15 -2.85 23.84
CA ILE A 569 -15.14 -3.92 23.63
C ILE A 569 -14.47 -5.29 23.76
N SER A 570 -15.26 -6.34 24.02
CA SER A 570 -14.81 -7.71 23.76
C SER A 570 -14.66 -7.90 22.25
N ASP A 571 -13.59 -8.58 21.82
CA ASP A 571 -13.39 -8.84 20.39
C ASP A 571 -14.56 -9.66 19.85
N PRO A 572 -15.30 -9.17 18.85
CA PRO A 572 -16.47 -9.87 18.31
C PRO A 572 -16.14 -11.22 17.68
N ASN A 573 -14.87 -11.45 17.32
CA ASN A 573 -14.41 -12.64 16.64
C ASN A 573 -13.61 -13.61 17.54
N ASP A 574 -13.50 -13.34 18.87
CA ASP A 574 -12.70 -14.16 19.78
C ASP A 574 -13.08 -15.65 19.73
N LYS A 575 -14.38 -15.99 19.67
CA LYS A 575 -14.85 -17.37 19.54
C LYS A 575 -14.34 -18.04 18.26
N LEU A 576 -14.31 -17.33 17.14
CA LEU A 576 -13.75 -17.86 15.89
C LEU A 576 -12.24 -18.13 16.03
N TYR A 577 -11.50 -17.24 16.67
CA TYR A 577 -10.06 -17.43 16.88
C TYR A 577 -9.76 -18.68 17.72
N ARG A 578 -10.57 -18.96 18.74
CA ARG A 578 -10.41 -20.20 19.52
C ARG A 578 -10.65 -21.44 18.69
N ILE A 579 -11.58 -21.38 17.73
CA ILE A 579 -11.77 -22.48 16.76
C ILE A 579 -10.59 -22.58 15.80
N PHE A 580 -10.09 -21.43 15.28
CA PHE A 580 -8.93 -21.42 14.35
C PHE A 580 -7.62 -21.90 15.03
N ASP A 581 -7.49 -21.80 16.35
CA ASP A 581 -6.33 -22.36 17.07
C ASP A 581 -6.18 -23.87 16.88
N GLN A 582 -7.25 -24.58 16.49
CA GLN A 582 -7.28 -26.03 16.25
C GLN A 582 -6.71 -26.42 14.87
N GLU A 583 -6.60 -25.47 13.92
CA GLU A 583 -6.14 -25.71 12.55
C GLU A 583 -4.60 -25.77 12.46
#